data_0c5158ab1f30c05d4e72139a836a919e
#
_entry.id   0c5158ab1f30c05d4e72139a836a919e
#
_cell.length_a   1.000
_cell.length_b   1.000
_cell.length_c   1.000
_cell.angle_alpha   90.00
_cell.angle_beta   90.00
_cell.angle_gamma   90.00
#
_symmetry.space_group_name_H-M   'P 1'
#
loop_
_entity.id
_entity.type
_entity.pdbx_description
1 polymer ?
#
loop_
_entity_poly.entity_id
_entity_poly.type
_entity_poly.pdbx_seq_one_letter_code
_entity_poly.pdbx_strand_id
1 'polypeptide(L)'
;MNAKTQFDPREFRSALGTFTTGVTIITASATDGTPVGITANSFNSVSLDPPMVLWSLAKSSRNLQAFETSEYWAVHILSAEQEALSNRFAKSGEDKFSGVDIVRGLGGVPLLNGCCTRMQCKTSFMYEGGDHIIFVGEVIEFDHQPVAPLVFQAGKYAVATRKSAALSMAQGADVDSSFSEDFIGYLLARAHFQFYSQIRQHALGYGLNDTEYFFLSVLSVKDGRSLEKLNSLFSYTGFEATEQVLEGLRDKGFVRIEDTTCYLTDVGRDSTLRIIAAAKALEADVLDRFGYWESVSLKNLLKQLIIQTDPGLAHPWDDNISA
;
A
#
# COMPACT_ATOMS: atom_id res chain seq x y z
N MET A 1 8.09 50.52 12.87
CA MET A 1 8.70 49.31 13.44
C MET A 1 7.66 48.21 13.33
N ASN A 2 7.74 47.35 12.31
CA ASN A 2 6.84 46.20 12.20
C ASN A 2 7.28 45.14 13.20
N ALA A 3 6.45 44.86 14.20
CA ALA A 3 6.64 43.71 15.07
C ALA A 3 6.65 42.47 14.19
N LYS A 4 7.79 41.79 14.07
CA LYS A 4 7.87 40.47 13.45
C LYS A 4 6.97 39.57 14.30
N THR A 5 5.83 39.15 13.76
CA THR A 5 4.98 38.13 14.38
C THR A 5 5.83 36.84 14.45
N GLN A 6 6.30 36.50 15.63
CA GLN A 6 7.17 35.35 15.82
C GLN A 6 6.25 34.15 16.04
N PHE A 7 5.97 33.41 14.95
CA PHE A 7 5.27 32.12 15.04
C PHE A 7 6.16 31.10 15.74
N ASP A 8 5.55 30.19 16.51
CA ASP A 8 6.24 28.97 16.94
C ASP A 8 6.54 28.12 15.69
N PRO A 9 7.81 27.82 15.41
CA PRO A 9 8.16 27.05 14.22
C PRO A 9 7.56 25.64 14.17
N ARG A 10 7.26 25.05 15.33
CA ARG A 10 6.62 23.72 15.42
C ARG A 10 5.15 23.80 15.08
N GLU A 11 4.46 24.79 15.63
CA GLU A 11 3.05 25.04 15.35
C GLU A 11 2.84 25.40 13.87
N PHE A 12 3.69 26.27 13.32
CA PHE A 12 3.64 26.63 11.91
C PHE A 12 3.89 25.44 11.00
N ARG A 13 4.89 24.58 11.32
CA ARG A 13 5.14 23.34 10.57
C ARG A 13 3.96 22.36 10.67
N SER A 14 3.32 22.27 11.82
CA SER A 14 2.10 21.44 12.00
C SER A 14 0.96 21.96 11.12
N ALA A 15 0.75 23.27 11.06
CA ALA A 15 -0.25 23.88 10.20
C ALA A 15 0.03 23.62 8.72
N LEU A 16 1.28 23.77 8.25
CA LEU A 16 1.68 23.40 6.90
C LEU A 16 1.47 21.92 6.59
N GLY A 17 1.66 21.05 7.58
CA GLY A 17 1.45 19.61 7.46
C GLY A 17 0.00 19.19 7.21
N THR A 18 -0.98 20.06 7.42
CA THR A 18 -2.39 19.79 7.06
C THR A 18 -2.62 19.78 5.55
N PHE A 19 -1.71 20.38 4.78
CA PHE A 19 -1.73 20.33 3.32
C PHE A 19 -1.14 18.98 2.87
N THR A 20 -2.01 18.08 2.44
CA THR A 20 -1.62 16.77 1.92
C THR A 20 -0.94 16.91 0.57
N THR A 21 0.25 16.33 0.42
CA THR A 21 1.04 16.37 -0.81
C THR A 21 1.36 14.97 -1.31
N GLY A 22 1.77 14.87 -2.57
CA GLY A 22 2.58 13.75 -3.03
C GLY A 22 3.99 13.83 -2.45
N VAL A 23 4.78 12.79 -2.71
CA VAL A 23 6.20 12.73 -2.38
C VAL A 23 7.00 12.65 -3.67
N THR A 24 8.00 13.50 -3.80
CA THR A 24 8.90 13.49 -4.96
C THR A 24 10.35 13.25 -4.53
N ILE A 25 11.14 12.68 -5.44
CA ILE A 25 12.60 12.77 -5.40
C ILE A 25 13.02 13.64 -6.59
N ILE A 26 13.78 14.67 -6.30
CA ILE A 26 14.39 15.52 -7.34
C ILE A 26 15.83 15.07 -7.51
N THR A 27 16.25 14.85 -8.75
CA THR A 27 17.61 14.43 -9.09
C THR A 27 18.26 15.40 -10.06
N ALA A 28 19.57 15.51 -9.99
CA ALA A 28 20.40 16.23 -10.94
C ALA A 28 21.79 15.57 -11.04
N SER A 29 22.61 16.02 -11.97
CA SER A 29 24.03 15.66 -12.02
C SER A 29 24.85 16.90 -11.63
N ALA A 30 25.80 16.71 -10.71
CA ALA A 30 26.79 17.72 -10.41
C ALA A 30 27.74 17.92 -11.63
N THR A 31 28.53 18.97 -11.63
CA THR A 31 29.45 19.33 -12.74
C THR A 31 30.49 18.25 -13.04
N ASP A 32 30.84 17.42 -12.06
CA ASP A 32 31.72 16.25 -12.21
C ASP A 32 31.00 14.97 -12.65
N GLY A 33 29.69 15.04 -12.92
CA GLY A 33 28.85 13.90 -13.29
C GLY A 33 28.32 13.10 -12.09
N THR A 34 28.67 13.47 -10.85
CA THR A 34 28.16 12.80 -9.64
C THR A 34 26.66 12.96 -9.53
N PRO A 35 25.90 11.85 -9.33
CA PRO A 35 24.47 11.90 -9.15
C PRO A 35 24.11 12.54 -7.81
N VAL A 36 23.18 13.47 -7.80
CA VAL A 36 22.60 14.06 -6.58
C VAL A 36 21.10 13.92 -6.57
N GLY A 37 20.52 13.77 -5.36
CA GLY A 37 19.10 13.62 -5.22
C GLY A 37 18.61 13.97 -3.82
N ILE A 38 17.35 14.41 -3.73
CA ILE A 38 16.71 14.77 -2.47
C ILE A 38 15.21 14.50 -2.53
N THR A 39 14.66 14.01 -1.43
CA THR A 39 13.21 13.92 -1.25
C THR A 39 12.63 15.29 -0.95
N ALA A 40 11.59 15.65 -1.68
CA ALA A 40 10.89 16.92 -1.53
C ALA A 40 9.37 16.73 -1.64
N ASN A 41 8.63 17.49 -0.85
CA ASN A 41 7.17 17.62 -0.94
C ASN A 41 6.72 19.01 -1.37
N SER A 42 7.67 19.87 -1.75
CA SER A 42 7.45 21.23 -2.22
C SER A 42 7.10 21.34 -3.71
N PHE A 43 7.05 20.20 -4.42
CA PHE A 43 6.71 20.15 -5.83
C PHE A 43 5.29 20.66 -6.10
N ASN A 44 5.16 21.49 -7.16
CA ASN A 44 3.87 21.95 -7.67
C ASN A 44 3.92 22.21 -9.19
N SER A 45 2.76 22.12 -9.85
CA SER A 45 2.59 22.58 -11.23
C SER A 45 2.52 24.11 -11.30
N VAL A 46 3.01 24.68 -12.41
CA VAL A 46 3.00 26.12 -12.65
C VAL A 46 2.19 26.48 -13.88
N SER A 47 2.45 25.82 -15.02
CA SER A 47 1.84 26.16 -16.32
C SER A 47 1.70 24.88 -17.16
N LEU A 48 0.73 24.89 -18.09
CA LEU A 48 0.57 23.87 -19.11
C LEU A 48 1.11 24.30 -20.47
N ASP A 49 1.21 25.59 -20.70
CA ASP A 49 1.75 26.15 -21.96
C ASP A 49 2.55 27.44 -21.66
N PRO A 50 3.88 27.39 -21.71
CA PRO A 50 4.72 26.19 -21.77
C PRO A 50 4.52 25.30 -20.52
N PRO A 51 4.81 23.98 -20.59
CA PRO A 51 4.63 23.07 -19.45
C PRO A 51 5.72 23.32 -18.40
N MET A 52 5.33 23.86 -17.26
CA MET A 52 6.27 24.26 -16.19
C MET A 52 5.88 23.70 -14.85
N VAL A 53 6.89 23.38 -14.06
CA VAL A 53 6.77 22.91 -12.68
C VAL A 53 7.74 23.65 -11.76
N LEU A 54 7.46 23.64 -10.45
CA LEU A 54 8.37 24.21 -9.45
C LEU A 54 8.60 23.22 -8.29
N TRP A 55 9.69 23.45 -7.58
CA TRP A 55 10.00 22.87 -6.28
C TRP A 55 10.95 23.81 -5.53
N SER A 56 11.17 23.57 -4.24
CA SER A 56 12.09 24.42 -3.47
C SER A 56 13.07 23.59 -2.64
N LEU A 57 14.28 24.12 -2.49
CA LEU A 57 15.40 23.51 -1.78
C LEU A 57 15.94 24.47 -0.71
N ALA A 58 16.13 23.96 0.50
CA ALA A 58 16.73 24.75 1.58
C ALA A 58 18.15 25.21 1.21
N LYS A 59 18.47 26.48 1.49
CA LYS A 59 19.81 27.07 1.29
C LYS A 59 20.91 26.34 2.06
N SER A 60 20.56 25.69 3.15
CA SER A 60 21.46 24.86 3.95
C SER A 60 21.74 23.46 3.34
N SER A 61 21.07 23.11 2.24
CA SER A 61 21.27 21.81 1.59
C SER A 61 22.65 21.68 0.99
N ARG A 62 23.34 20.56 1.26
CA ARG A 62 24.64 20.24 0.65
C ARG A 62 24.56 20.06 -0.87
N ASN A 63 23.38 19.77 -1.39
CA ASN A 63 23.15 19.54 -2.81
C ASN A 63 22.80 20.84 -3.55
N LEU A 64 22.68 21.99 -2.86
CA LEU A 64 22.21 23.23 -3.48
C LEU A 64 23.05 23.62 -4.70
N GLN A 65 24.36 23.65 -4.56
CA GLN A 65 25.28 24.02 -5.64
C GLN A 65 25.11 23.14 -6.89
N ALA A 66 24.88 21.83 -6.70
CA ALA A 66 24.66 20.91 -7.83
C ALA A 66 23.38 21.26 -8.60
N PHE A 67 22.30 21.61 -7.90
CA PHE A 67 21.05 22.02 -8.54
C PHE A 67 21.12 23.41 -9.17
N GLU A 68 21.84 24.36 -8.56
CA GLU A 68 22.04 25.71 -9.11
C GLU A 68 22.86 25.69 -10.41
N THR A 69 23.79 24.76 -10.52
CA THR A 69 24.70 24.70 -11.69
C THR A 69 24.19 23.71 -12.76
N SER A 70 23.22 22.89 -12.45
CA SER A 70 22.68 21.90 -13.40
C SER A 70 21.66 22.56 -14.34
N GLU A 71 21.88 22.40 -15.64
CA GLU A 71 20.92 22.85 -16.66
C GLU A 71 19.62 22.00 -16.61
N TYR A 72 19.75 20.71 -16.29
CA TYR A 72 18.64 19.75 -16.26
C TYR A 72 18.50 19.10 -14.89
N TRP A 73 17.27 18.83 -14.48
CA TRP A 73 16.92 18.03 -13.31
C TRP A 73 15.67 17.21 -13.58
N ALA A 74 15.46 16.19 -12.81
CA ALA A 74 14.27 15.34 -12.97
C ALA A 74 13.45 15.29 -11.69
N VAL A 75 12.13 15.27 -11.85
CA VAL A 75 11.13 15.02 -10.80
C VAL A 75 10.65 13.59 -10.91
N HIS A 76 10.67 12.89 -9.81
CA HIS A 76 10.11 11.53 -9.68
C HIS A 76 8.97 11.57 -8.68
N ILE A 77 7.73 11.51 -9.14
CA ILE A 77 6.57 11.33 -8.25
C ILE A 77 6.56 9.86 -7.82
N LEU A 78 6.80 9.61 -6.53
CA LEU A 78 6.99 8.27 -6.01
C LEU A 78 5.69 7.48 -5.97
N SER A 79 5.81 6.17 -6.19
CA SER A 79 4.74 5.21 -5.96
C SER A 79 4.63 4.87 -4.47
N ALA A 80 3.46 4.37 -4.04
CA ALA A 80 3.20 3.95 -2.66
C ALA A 80 4.21 2.90 -2.15
N GLU A 81 4.79 2.11 -3.04
CA GLU A 81 5.79 1.09 -2.72
C GLU A 81 7.20 1.67 -2.49
N GLN A 82 7.41 2.97 -2.77
CA GLN A 82 8.72 3.62 -2.70
C GLN A 82 8.99 4.38 -1.40
N GLU A 83 8.30 4.05 -0.30
CA GLU A 83 8.53 4.67 1.01
C GLU A 83 9.99 4.55 1.47
N ALA A 84 10.59 3.36 1.34
CA ALA A 84 11.98 3.13 1.71
C ALA A 84 12.95 4.01 0.90
N LEU A 85 12.67 4.20 -0.40
CA LEU A 85 13.44 5.07 -1.29
C LEU A 85 13.30 6.54 -0.88
N SER A 86 12.08 6.99 -0.58
CA SER A 86 11.80 8.33 -0.06
C SER A 86 12.61 8.62 1.21
N ASN A 87 12.59 7.70 2.18
CA ASN A 87 13.33 7.82 3.44
C ASN A 87 14.85 7.89 3.21
N ARG A 88 15.37 7.14 2.25
CA ARG A 88 16.80 7.14 1.88
C ARG A 88 17.23 8.49 1.32
N PHE A 89 16.46 9.05 0.38
CA PHE A 89 16.77 10.32 -0.24
C PHE A 89 16.52 11.54 0.66
N ALA A 90 15.75 11.39 1.74
CA ALA A 90 15.54 12.42 2.76
C ALA A 90 16.74 12.59 3.71
N LYS A 91 17.55 11.53 3.90
CA LYS A 91 18.72 11.57 4.80
C LYS A 91 19.87 12.38 4.20
N SER A 92 20.75 12.89 5.08
CA SER A 92 21.97 13.60 4.68
C SER A 92 23.20 12.70 4.87
N GLY A 93 24.18 12.80 3.96
CA GLY A 93 25.52 12.25 4.17
C GLY A 93 25.72 10.78 3.78
N GLU A 94 24.75 10.12 3.17
CA GLU A 94 24.86 8.74 2.64
C GLU A 94 25.00 8.75 1.11
N ASP A 95 25.64 7.68 0.55
CA ASP A 95 25.54 7.40 -0.89
C ASP A 95 24.10 6.90 -1.19
N LYS A 96 23.26 7.85 -1.61
CA LYS A 96 21.85 7.60 -1.83
C LYS A 96 21.56 6.73 -3.04
N PHE A 97 22.49 6.66 -3.99
CA PHE A 97 22.34 5.93 -5.25
C PHE A 97 22.92 4.52 -5.22
N SER A 98 23.69 4.15 -4.18
CA SER A 98 24.25 2.81 -4.07
C SER A 98 23.16 1.73 -4.12
N GLY A 99 23.26 0.80 -5.08
CA GLY A 99 22.28 -0.28 -5.30
C GLY A 99 20.89 0.21 -5.79
N VAL A 100 20.76 1.47 -6.22
CA VAL A 100 19.57 1.97 -6.88
C VAL A 100 19.73 1.84 -8.39
N ASP A 101 18.79 1.18 -9.05
CA ASP A 101 18.76 1.08 -10.50
C ASP A 101 18.33 2.41 -11.10
N ILE A 102 19.23 3.01 -11.91
CA ILE A 102 19.02 4.30 -12.57
C ILE A 102 19.29 4.22 -14.06
N VAL A 103 18.56 5.03 -14.81
CA VAL A 103 18.85 5.32 -16.22
C VAL A 103 19.33 6.77 -16.32
N ARG A 104 20.18 7.12 -17.28
CA ARG A 104 20.61 8.48 -17.52
C ARG A 104 19.69 9.15 -18.54
N GLY A 105 19.06 10.26 -18.13
CA GLY A 105 18.21 11.10 -18.95
C GLY A 105 18.96 12.32 -19.55
N LEU A 106 18.19 13.37 -19.87
CA LEU A 106 18.69 14.63 -20.44
C LEU A 106 19.81 15.21 -19.55
N GLY A 107 20.88 15.66 -20.16
CA GLY A 107 22.04 16.19 -19.44
C GLY A 107 22.70 15.19 -18.46
N GLY A 108 22.45 13.88 -18.60
CA GLY A 108 22.98 12.85 -17.74
C GLY A 108 22.28 12.74 -16.36
N VAL A 109 21.11 13.34 -16.19
CA VAL A 109 20.34 13.33 -14.94
C VAL A 109 19.92 11.89 -14.58
N PRO A 110 20.08 11.46 -13.32
CA PRO A 110 19.63 10.13 -12.89
C PRO A 110 18.10 10.02 -12.91
N LEU A 111 17.55 9.01 -13.59
CA LEU A 111 16.13 8.68 -13.60
C LEU A 111 15.92 7.43 -12.77
N LEU A 112 15.01 7.49 -11.79
CA LEU A 112 14.63 6.40 -10.91
C LEU A 112 13.51 5.57 -11.53
N ASN A 113 13.54 4.25 -11.36
CA ASN A 113 12.51 3.35 -11.85
C ASN A 113 11.37 3.16 -10.84
N GLY A 114 10.19 2.69 -11.31
CA GLY A 114 9.04 2.35 -10.46
C GLY A 114 8.23 3.54 -9.93
N CYS A 115 8.48 4.75 -10.43
CA CYS A 115 7.75 5.96 -10.05
C CYS A 115 6.40 6.06 -10.79
N CYS A 116 5.43 6.79 -10.20
CA CYS A 116 4.18 7.12 -10.89
C CYS A 116 4.42 7.97 -12.13
N THR A 117 5.31 8.96 -12.00
CA THR A 117 5.65 9.88 -13.08
C THR A 117 7.10 10.29 -12.95
N ARG A 118 7.78 10.39 -14.07
CA ARG A 118 9.09 11.03 -14.18
C ARG A 118 8.96 12.20 -15.14
N MET A 119 9.50 13.36 -14.75
CA MET A 119 9.57 14.57 -15.58
C MET A 119 11.01 15.01 -15.67
N GLN A 120 11.52 15.19 -16.87
CA GLN A 120 12.85 15.76 -17.13
C GLN A 120 12.68 17.23 -17.46
N CYS A 121 13.25 18.08 -16.64
CA CYS A 121 13.03 19.51 -16.68
C CYS A 121 14.31 20.26 -17.02
N LYS A 122 14.18 21.34 -17.80
CA LYS A 122 15.24 22.33 -18.01
C LYS A 122 14.98 23.52 -17.08
N THR A 123 16.01 23.96 -16.34
CA THR A 123 15.91 25.12 -15.46
C THR A 123 15.57 26.39 -16.27
N SER A 124 14.47 27.05 -15.92
CA SER A 124 14.04 28.33 -16.54
C SER A 124 14.30 29.51 -15.62
N PHE A 125 13.96 29.35 -14.32
CA PHE A 125 14.09 30.42 -13.33
C PHE A 125 14.50 29.87 -11.96
N MET A 126 15.21 30.71 -11.20
CA MET A 126 15.50 30.46 -9.79
C MET A 126 15.16 31.72 -9.00
N TYR A 127 14.45 31.55 -7.89
CA TYR A 127 14.02 32.69 -7.06
C TYR A 127 14.39 32.49 -5.59
N GLU A 128 14.76 33.57 -4.91
CA GLU A 128 14.94 33.60 -3.46
C GLU A 128 13.57 33.42 -2.74
N GLY A 129 13.42 32.40 -1.95
CA GLY A 129 12.23 32.09 -1.18
C GLY A 129 12.50 32.04 0.34
N GLY A 130 13.06 33.08 0.92
CA GLY A 130 13.42 33.07 2.35
C GLY A 130 14.64 32.21 2.64
N ASP A 131 14.46 31.12 3.39
CA ASP A 131 15.51 30.12 3.68
C ASP A 131 15.65 29.04 2.60
N HIS A 132 14.88 29.15 1.50
CA HIS A 132 14.89 28.25 0.35
C HIS A 132 15.21 28.99 -0.95
N ILE A 133 15.63 28.23 -1.96
CA ILE A 133 15.64 28.62 -3.37
C ILE A 133 14.49 27.88 -4.07
N ILE A 134 13.70 28.61 -4.84
CA ILE A 134 12.60 28.06 -5.66
C ILE A 134 13.15 27.85 -7.07
N PHE A 135 13.13 26.61 -7.54
CA PHE A 135 13.50 26.21 -8.89
C PHE A 135 12.23 26.09 -9.72
N VAL A 136 12.21 26.73 -10.88
CA VAL A 136 11.15 26.62 -11.88
C VAL A 136 11.77 26.09 -13.15
N GLY A 137 11.20 25.01 -13.70
CA GLY A 137 11.71 24.39 -14.92
C GLY A 137 10.60 24.08 -15.91
N GLU A 138 10.97 24.14 -17.18
CA GLU A 138 10.15 23.65 -18.29
C GLU A 138 10.29 22.14 -18.40
N VAL A 139 9.17 21.42 -18.47
CA VAL A 139 9.15 19.98 -18.67
C VAL A 139 9.41 19.68 -20.13
N ILE A 140 10.54 19.05 -20.42
CA ILE A 140 10.96 18.70 -21.79
C ILE A 140 10.47 17.31 -22.17
N GLU A 141 10.53 16.35 -21.22
CA GLU A 141 10.06 14.98 -21.42
C GLU A 141 9.39 14.48 -20.13
N PHE A 142 8.39 13.65 -20.29
CA PHE A 142 7.80 12.93 -19.14
C PHE A 142 7.28 11.56 -19.53
N ASP A 143 7.22 10.66 -18.57
CA ASP A 143 6.50 9.40 -18.65
C ASP A 143 5.60 9.22 -17.41
N HIS A 144 4.55 8.43 -17.55
CA HIS A 144 3.54 8.21 -16.53
C HIS A 144 3.12 6.74 -16.50
N GLN A 145 2.97 6.18 -15.29
CA GLN A 145 2.50 4.83 -15.04
C GLN A 145 1.30 4.85 -14.10
N PRO A 146 0.30 3.98 -14.32
CA PRO A 146 -0.93 3.94 -13.52
C PRO A 146 -0.70 3.19 -12.19
N VAL A 147 0.22 3.67 -11.37
CA VAL A 147 0.52 3.11 -10.02
C VAL A 147 0.18 4.12 -8.94
N ALA A 148 -0.12 3.64 -7.70
CA ALA A 148 -0.53 4.48 -6.57
C ALA A 148 0.57 5.47 -6.14
N PRO A 149 0.31 6.81 -6.00
CA PRO A 149 1.31 7.74 -5.48
C PRO A 149 1.52 7.56 -3.98
N LEU A 150 2.75 7.76 -3.56
CA LEU A 150 3.07 7.95 -2.16
C LEU A 150 2.56 9.33 -1.70
N VAL A 151 1.76 9.34 -0.64
CA VAL A 151 1.16 10.55 -0.09
C VAL A 151 1.83 10.90 1.24
N PHE A 152 1.95 12.18 1.53
CA PHE A 152 2.52 12.70 2.78
C PHE A 152 1.58 13.70 3.42
N GLN A 153 1.22 13.45 4.69
CA GLN A 153 0.35 14.30 5.47
C GLN A 153 0.78 14.32 6.94
N ALA A 154 0.83 15.49 7.54
CA ALA A 154 1.12 15.66 8.98
C ALA A 154 2.38 14.90 9.44
N GLY A 155 3.44 14.84 8.62
CA GLY A 155 4.69 14.17 8.93
C GLY A 155 4.68 12.65 8.75
N LYS A 156 3.62 12.07 8.16
CA LYS A 156 3.47 10.63 7.94
C LYS A 156 3.16 10.32 6.48
N TYR A 157 3.58 9.13 6.04
CA TYR A 157 3.11 8.59 4.77
C TYR A 157 1.67 8.12 4.89
N ALA A 158 0.92 8.28 3.82
CA ALA A 158 -0.50 7.96 3.73
C ALA A 158 -0.83 7.35 2.36
N VAL A 159 -2.03 6.84 2.23
CA VAL A 159 -2.59 6.34 0.96
C VAL A 159 -3.76 7.23 0.57
N ALA A 160 -3.80 7.67 -0.69
CA ALA A 160 -4.93 8.42 -1.21
C ALA A 160 -6.09 7.48 -1.55
N THR A 161 -7.29 7.83 -1.11
CA THR A 161 -8.54 7.19 -1.53
C THR A 161 -9.45 8.20 -2.20
N ARG A 162 -10.15 7.79 -3.26
CA ARG A 162 -11.17 8.65 -3.87
C ARG A 162 -12.40 8.69 -2.99
N LYS A 163 -12.99 9.87 -2.85
CA LYS A 163 -14.29 10.00 -2.18
C LYS A 163 -15.37 9.40 -3.07
N SER A 164 -15.99 8.30 -2.63
CA SER A 164 -17.09 7.67 -3.38
C SER A 164 -18.35 8.50 -3.30
N ALA A 165 -18.96 8.78 -4.45
CA ALA A 165 -20.27 9.46 -4.51
C ALA A 165 -21.38 8.61 -3.85
N ALA A 166 -21.28 7.28 -3.89
CA ALA A 166 -22.23 6.37 -3.24
C ALA A 166 -22.23 6.51 -1.71
N LEU A 167 -21.05 6.73 -1.09
CA LEU A 167 -20.95 6.98 0.36
C LEU A 167 -21.55 8.34 0.76
N SER A 168 -21.56 9.32 -0.16
CA SER A 168 -22.16 10.64 0.10
C SER A 168 -23.68 10.60 0.05
N MET A 169 -24.29 9.60 -0.59
CA MET A 169 -25.75 9.41 -0.67
C MET A 169 -26.30 8.53 0.46
N ALA A 170 -25.44 7.77 1.14
CA ALA A 170 -25.81 6.87 2.24
C ALA A 170 -25.96 7.57 3.61
N GLN A 171 -25.76 8.88 3.69
CA GLN A 171 -26.08 9.67 4.90
C GLN A 171 -27.59 9.90 5.00
N GLY A 172 -28.33 8.83 5.17
CA GLY A 172 -29.76 8.83 5.33
C GLY A 172 -30.19 8.27 6.67
N ALA A 173 -30.94 9.08 7.41
CA ALA A 173 -31.65 8.81 8.65
C ALA A 173 -30.77 8.51 9.87
N ASP A 174 -30.68 9.53 10.69
CA ASP A 174 -30.29 9.45 12.09
C ASP A 174 -31.29 8.51 12.81
N VAL A 175 -31.01 7.22 12.78
CA VAL A 175 -31.73 6.25 13.60
C VAL A 175 -31.08 6.35 14.97
N ASP A 176 -31.82 6.84 15.94
CA ASP A 176 -31.46 6.93 17.36
C ASP A 176 -31.29 5.52 17.94
N SER A 177 -30.23 4.84 17.50
CA SER A 177 -29.85 3.47 17.84
C SER A 177 -28.39 3.42 18.22
N SER A 178 -28.10 2.79 19.35
CA SER A 178 -26.72 2.51 19.78
C SER A 178 -25.97 1.53 18.86
N PHE A 179 -26.68 0.91 17.91
CA PHE A 179 -26.12 0.04 16.87
C PHE A 179 -26.37 0.70 15.49
N SER A 180 -25.36 1.44 15.01
CA SER A 180 -25.44 2.15 13.74
C SER A 180 -24.91 1.31 12.57
N GLU A 181 -25.30 1.67 11.35
CA GLU A 181 -24.75 1.06 10.13
C GLU A 181 -23.25 1.35 9.92
N ASP A 182 -22.70 2.33 10.65
CA ASP A 182 -21.27 2.66 10.66
C ASP A 182 -20.46 1.87 11.72
N PHE A 183 -21.13 1.00 12.48
CA PHE A 183 -20.42 0.16 13.46
C PHE A 183 -19.47 -0.82 12.73
N ILE A 184 -18.16 -0.68 13.00
CA ILE A 184 -17.11 -1.41 12.27
C ILE A 184 -17.29 -2.93 12.32
N GLY A 185 -17.74 -3.47 13.46
CA GLY A 185 -18.03 -4.90 13.60
C GLY A 185 -19.14 -5.36 12.67
N TYR A 186 -20.20 -4.55 12.51
CA TYR A 186 -21.27 -4.82 11.55
C TYR A 186 -20.75 -4.79 10.10
N LEU A 187 -19.99 -3.76 9.73
CA LEU A 187 -19.47 -3.58 8.38
C LEU A 187 -18.56 -4.77 7.99
N LEU A 188 -17.67 -5.19 8.89
CA LEU A 188 -16.79 -6.35 8.67
C LEU A 188 -17.59 -7.64 8.53
N ALA A 189 -18.53 -7.91 9.44
CA ALA A 189 -19.35 -9.11 9.40
C ALA A 189 -20.21 -9.14 8.14
N ARG A 190 -20.86 -8.02 7.80
CA ARG A 190 -21.69 -7.88 6.60
C ARG A 190 -20.89 -8.13 5.33
N ALA A 191 -19.73 -7.48 5.19
CA ALA A 191 -18.84 -7.65 4.04
C ALA A 191 -18.35 -9.11 3.94
N HIS A 192 -17.91 -9.69 5.06
CA HIS A 192 -17.48 -11.08 5.11
C HIS A 192 -18.57 -12.05 4.64
N PHE A 193 -19.76 -11.99 5.23
CA PHE A 193 -20.83 -12.91 4.89
C PHE A 193 -21.36 -12.73 3.47
N GLN A 194 -21.42 -11.50 2.95
CA GLN A 194 -21.79 -11.25 1.56
C GLN A 194 -20.77 -11.82 0.57
N PHE A 195 -19.48 -11.66 0.87
CA PHE A 195 -18.41 -12.24 0.06
C PHE A 195 -18.41 -13.78 0.15
N TYR A 196 -18.44 -14.29 1.38
CA TYR A 196 -18.39 -15.73 1.65
C TYR A 196 -19.61 -16.49 1.12
N SER A 197 -20.82 -15.89 1.13
CA SER A 197 -22.04 -16.55 0.64
C SER A 197 -21.92 -17.02 -0.81
N GLN A 198 -21.17 -16.31 -1.65
CA GLN A 198 -20.94 -16.69 -3.04
C GLN A 198 -19.92 -17.84 -3.15
N ILE A 199 -18.86 -17.80 -2.34
CA ILE A 199 -17.85 -18.88 -2.28
C ILE A 199 -18.47 -20.17 -1.75
N ARG A 200 -19.34 -20.06 -0.74
CA ARG A 200 -20.05 -21.16 -0.10
C ARG A 200 -20.83 -22.04 -1.09
N GLN A 201 -21.41 -21.45 -2.14
CA GLN A 201 -22.11 -22.20 -3.17
C GLN A 201 -21.17 -23.17 -3.92
N HIS A 202 -19.94 -22.75 -4.16
CA HIS A 202 -18.93 -23.63 -4.77
C HIS A 202 -18.53 -24.78 -3.81
N ALA A 203 -18.34 -24.50 -2.52
CA ALA A 203 -18.03 -25.54 -1.52
C ALA A 203 -19.17 -26.56 -1.39
N LEU A 204 -20.41 -26.10 -1.35
CA LEU A 204 -21.59 -26.94 -1.33
C LEU A 204 -21.69 -27.83 -2.57
N GLY A 205 -21.26 -27.38 -3.73
CA GLY A 205 -21.19 -28.18 -4.97
C GLY A 205 -20.26 -29.37 -4.87
N TYR A 206 -19.30 -29.40 -3.95
CA TYR A 206 -18.42 -30.51 -3.62
C TYR A 206 -18.92 -31.31 -2.38
N GLY A 207 -20.10 -30.98 -1.84
CA GLY A 207 -20.64 -31.62 -0.63
C GLY A 207 -19.90 -31.19 0.65
N LEU A 208 -19.21 -30.07 0.65
CA LEU A 208 -18.49 -29.53 1.81
C LEU A 208 -19.38 -28.58 2.59
N ASN A 209 -19.40 -28.70 3.90
CA ASN A 209 -19.95 -27.70 4.80
C ASN A 209 -18.90 -26.60 5.10
N ASP A 210 -19.30 -25.57 5.84
CA ASP A 210 -18.45 -24.40 6.12
C ASP A 210 -17.16 -24.80 6.86
N THR A 211 -17.25 -25.64 7.88
CA THR A 211 -16.11 -26.11 8.65
C THR A 211 -15.13 -26.89 7.76
N GLU A 212 -15.66 -27.86 6.99
CA GLU A 212 -14.85 -28.66 6.06
C GLU A 212 -14.14 -27.82 5.01
N TYR A 213 -14.82 -26.82 4.47
CA TYR A 213 -14.21 -25.88 3.52
C TYR A 213 -13.04 -25.10 4.14
N PHE A 214 -13.22 -24.53 5.33
CA PHE A 214 -12.16 -23.81 6.02
C PHE A 214 -10.98 -24.72 6.34
N PHE A 215 -11.21 -25.96 6.72
CA PHE A 215 -10.19 -26.97 6.94
C PHE A 215 -9.32 -27.21 5.72
N LEU A 216 -9.96 -27.53 4.60
CA LEU A 216 -9.26 -27.76 3.35
C LEU A 216 -8.49 -26.52 2.90
N SER A 217 -9.04 -25.31 3.13
CA SER A 217 -8.38 -24.05 2.81
C SER A 217 -7.08 -23.86 3.60
N VAL A 218 -7.07 -24.17 4.89
CA VAL A 218 -5.85 -24.07 5.73
C VAL A 218 -4.84 -25.16 5.36
N LEU A 219 -5.27 -26.39 5.08
CA LEU A 219 -4.39 -27.44 4.58
C LEU A 219 -3.80 -27.12 3.22
N SER A 220 -4.49 -26.33 2.38
CA SER A 220 -3.98 -25.91 1.09
C SER A 220 -2.83 -24.89 1.20
N VAL A 221 -2.75 -24.13 2.30
CA VAL A 221 -1.62 -23.23 2.59
C VAL A 221 -0.38 -24.04 2.98
N LYS A 222 -0.56 -25.01 3.87
CA LYS A 222 0.49 -25.93 4.30
C LYS A 222 -0.13 -27.27 4.66
N ASP A 223 0.25 -28.28 3.94
CA ASP A 223 -0.20 -29.65 4.13
C ASP A 223 0.46 -30.33 5.34
N GLY A 224 -0.09 -31.41 5.84
CA GLY A 224 0.50 -32.18 6.92
C GLY A 224 0.40 -31.50 8.28
N ARG A 225 -0.81 -31.26 8.78
CA ARG A 225 -1.07 -30.64 10.09
C ARG A 225 -1.81 -31.58 11.04
N SER A 226 -1.43 -31.55 12.32
CA SER A 226 -2.16 -32.27 13.38
C SER A 226 -3.48 -31.55 13.68
N LEU A 227 -4.41 -32.31 14.30
CA LEU A 227 -5.71 -31.79 14.76
C LEU A 227 -5.53 -30.60 15.72
N GLU A 228 -4.58 -30.72 16.65
CA GLU A 228 -4.24 -29.64 17.60
C GLU A 228 -3.79 -28.37 16.87
N LYS A 229 -2.89 -28.53 15.88
CA LYS A 229 -2.40 -27.39 15.09
C LYS A 229 -3.52 -26.75 14.27
N LEU A 230 -4.40 -27.53 13.67
CA LEU A 230 -5.57 -27.03 12.96
C LEU A 230 -6.47 -26.21 13.89
N ASN A 231 -6.78 -26.71 15.10
CA ASN A 231 -7.59 -25.99 16.07
C ASN A 231 -6.94 -24.67 16.52
N SER A 232 -5.63 -24.62 16.67
CA SER A 232 -4.93 -23.38 17.01
C SER A 232 -5.11 -22.31 15.93
N LEU A 233 -5.19 -22.71 14.64
CA LEU A 233 -5.39 -21.81 13.51
C LEU A 233 -6.83 -21.36 13.34
N PHE A 234 -7.80 -22.08 13.92
CA PHE A 234 -9.23 -21.77 13.84
C PHE A 234 -9.79 -21.13 15.10
N SER A 235 -9.01 -20.99 16.17
CA SER A 235 -9.47 -20.54 17.50
C SER A 235 -10.28 -19.23 17.50
N TYR A 236 -10.08 -18.37 16.50
CA TYR A 236 -10.78 -17.09 16.35
C TYR A 236 -12.03 -17.15 15.46
N THR A 237 -12.28 -18.25 14.75
CA THR A 237 -13.36 -18.36 13.77
C THR A 237 -14.68 -18.88 14.35
N GLY A 238 -14.62 -19.52 15.50
CA GLY A 238 -15.74 -20.28 16.07
C GLY A 238 -15.93 -21.67 15.42
N PHE A 239 -15.11 -22.04 14.45
CA PHE A 239 -15.05 -23.41 13.92
C PHE A 239 -14.10 -24.24 14.77
N GLU A 240 -14.41 -25.52 14.91
CA GLU A 240 -13.59 -26.47 15.65
C GLU A 240 -13.29 -27.70 14.80
N ALA A 241 -12.00 -28.07 14.78
CA ALA A 241 -11.53 -29.30 14.21
C ALA A 241 -11.87 -30.46 15.18
N THR A 242 -12.85 -31.28 14.85
CA THR A 242 -13.15 -32.49 15.59
C THR A 242 -12.74 -33.72 14.79
N GLU A 243 -12.52 -34.85 15.47
CA GLU A 243 -12.27 -36.12 14.79
C GLU A 243 -13.38 -36.47 13.80
N GLN A 244 -14.63 -36.15 14.14
CA GLN A 244 -15.79 -36.39 13.28
C GLN A 244 -15.70 -35.58 11.96
N VAL A 245 -15.23 -34.36 12.00
CA VAL A 245 -15.02 -33.51 10.78
C VAL A 245 -13.93 -34.11 9.91
N LEU A 246 -12.81 -34.57 10.51
CA LEU A 246 -11.71 -35.18 9.77
C LEU A 246 -12.13 -36.53 9.16
N GLU A 247 -12.87 -37.35 9.90
CA GLU A 247 -13.43 -38.60 9.39
C GLU A 247 -14.39 -38.35 8.23
N GLY A 248 -15.26 -37.34 8.35
CA GLY A 248 -16.16 -36.97 7.26
C GLY A 248 -15.42 -36.54 6.00
N LEU A 249 -14.31 -35.76 6.13
CA LEU A 249 -13.46 -35.39 5.01
C LEU A 249 -12.70 -36.58 4.41
N ARG A 250 -12.24 -37.53 5.27
CA ARG A 250 -11.60 -38.78 4.83
C ARG A 250 -12.57 -39.63 4.04
N ASP A 251 -13.77 -39.82 4.56
CA ASP A 251 -14.81 -40.67 3.95
C ASP A 251 -15.29 -40.09 2.59
N LYS A 252 -15.24 -38.76 2.44
CA LYS A 252 -15.45 -38.06 1.17
C LYS A 252 -14.23 -38.13 0.23
N GLY A 253 -13.08 -38.63 0.70
CA GLY A 253 -11.87 -38.78 -0.09
C GLY A 253 -11.05 -37.50 -0.26
N PHE A 254 -11.31 -36.44 0.52
CA PHE A 254 -10.57 -35.16 0.41
C PHE A 254 -9.27 -35.17 1.21
N VAL A 255 -9.22 -35.93 2.31
CA VAL A 255 -8.01 -36.00 3.14
C VAL A 255 -7.65 -37.48 3.41
N ARG A 256 -6.39 -37.72 3.72
CA ARG A 256 -5.86 -38.92 4.32
C ARG A 256 -5.27 -38.58 5.68
N ILE A 257 -5.41 -39.47 6.63
CA ILE A 257 -4.93 -39.34 8.00
C ILE A 257 -3.83 -40.38 8.21
N GLU A 258 -2.63 -39.91 8.60
CA GLU A 258 -1.51 -40.76 8.96
C GLU A 258 -1.14 -40.42 10.41
N ASP A 259 -1.31 -41.42 11.29
CA ASP A 259 -1.23 -41.24 12.74
C ASP A 259 -2.17 -40.12 13.23
N THR A 260 -1.61 -38.97 13.61
CA THR A 260 -2.36 -37.77 14.07
C THR A 260 -2.31 -36.61 13.07
N THR A 261 -1.74 -36.84 11.89
CA THR A 261 -1.50 -35.80 10.88
C THR A 261 -2.42 -35.95 9.69
N CYS A 262 -3.05 -34.87 9.29
CA CYS A 262 -4.00 -34.79 8.19
C CYS A 262 -3.31 -34.20 6.93
N TYR A 263 -3.49 -34.90 5.81
CA TYR A 263 -2.93 -34.49 4.49
C TYR A 263 -4.06 -34.44 3.45
N LEU A 264 -3.93 -33.51 2.51
CA LEU A 264 -4.79 -33.48 1.33
C LEU A 264 -4.49 -34.68 0.42
N THR A 265 -5.55 -35.30 -0.09
CA THR A 265 -5.45 -36.19 -1.26
C THR A 265 -5.33 -35.36 -2.55
N ASP A 266 -5.07 -36.01 -3.69
CA ASP A 266 -5.09 -35.33 -4.99
C ASP A 266 -6.49 -34.76 -5.29
N VAL A 267 -7.55 -35.49 -4.94
CA VAL A 267 -8.94 -35.03 -5.07
C VAL A 267 -9.20 -33.81 -4.15
N GLY A 268 -8.75 -33.88 -2.90
CA GLY A 268 -8.87 -32.79 -1.95
C GLY A 268 -8.16 -31.53 -2.44
N ARG A 269 -6.94 -31.70 -2.94
CA ARG A 269 -6.13 -30.61 -3.47
C ARG A 269 -6.77 -29.95 -4.71
N ASP A 270 -7.19 -30.74 -5.71
CA ASP A 270 -7.83 -30.22 -6.92
C ASP A 270 -9.15 -29.51 -6.59
N SER A 271 -10.00 -30.11 -5.76
CA SER A 271 -11.28 -29.53 -5.35
C SER A 271 -11.08 -28.20 -4.60
N THR A 272 -10.15 -28.16 -3.64
CA THR A 272 -9.84 -26.95 -2.86
C THR A 272 -9.29 -25.85 -3.77
N LEU A 273 -8.40 -26.18 -4.71
CA LEU A 273 -7.85 -25.21 -5.66
C LEU A 273 -8.93 -24.61 -6.56
N ARG A 274 -9.93 -25.40 -6.99
CA ARG A 274 -11.06 -24.90 -7.79
C ARG A 274 -11.94 -23.94 -6.99
N ILE A 275 -12.21 -24.21 -5.72
CA ILE A 275 -12.98 -23.32 -4.85
C ILE A 275 -12.18 -22.02 -4.61
N ILE A 276 -10.86 -22.11 -4.35
CA ILE A 276 -9.99 -20.94 -4.19
C ILE A 276 -9.93 -20.12 -5.49
N ALA A 277 -9.89 -20.76 -6.66
CA ALA A 277 -9.91 -20.06 -7.95
C ALA A 277 -11.22 -19.28 -8.13
N ALA A 278 -12.38 -19.86 -7.76
CA ALA A 278 -13.65 -19.13 -7.77
C ALA A 278 -13.66 -17.95 -6.78
N ALA A 279 -13.10 -18.13 -5.58
CA ALA A 279 -12.94 -17.05 -4.61
C ALA A 279 -12.06 -15.90 -5.12
N LYS A 280 -10.95 -16.25 -5.80
CA LYS A 280 -10.06 -15.25 -6.43
C LYS A 280 -10.70 -14.54 -7.62
N ALA A 281 -11.54 -15.22 -8.39
CA ALA A 281 -12.30 -14.58 -9.48
C ALA A 281 -13.30 -13.56 -8.91
N LEU A 282 -14.00 -13.91 -7.84
CA LEU A 282 -14.89 -13.01 -7.13
C LEU A 282 -14.12 -11.80 -6.54
N GLU A 283 -12.96 -12.05 -5.92
CA GLU A 283 -12.09 -10.98 -5.43
C GLU A 283 -11.71 -10.03 -6.56
N ALA A 284 -11.27 -10.55 -7.69
CA ALA A 284 -10.87 -9.75 -8.83
C ALA A 284 -12.02 -8.87 -9.36
N ASP A 285 -13.22 -9.43 -9.50
CA ASP A 285 -14.42 -8.69 -9.93
C ASP A 285 -14.81 -7.57 -8.96
N VAL A 286 -14.74 -7.82 -7.66
CA VAL A 286 -14.99 -6.80 -6.63
C VAL A 286 -13.93 -5.69 -6.68
N LEU A 287 -12.64 -6.05 -6.77
CA LEU A 287 -11.54 -5.10 -6.78
C LEU A 287 -11.51 -4.27 -8.08
N ASP A 288 -11.92 -4.84 -9.20
CA ASP A 288 -12.06 -4.10 -10.47
C ASP A 288 -13.12 -3.00 -10.38
N ARG A 289 -14.26 -3.28 -9.71
CA ARG A 289 -15.30 -2.27 -9.45
C ARG A 289 -14.85 -1.17 -8.49
N PHE A 290 -13.99 -1.49 -7.53
CA PHE A 290 -13.39 -0.48 -6.64
C PHE A 290 -12.41 0.43 -7.38
N GLY A 291 -11.68 -0.13 -8.33
CA GLY A 291 -10.51 0.49 -8.94
C GLY A 291 -9.22 0.21 -8.16
N TYR A 292 -8.11 0.46 -8.81
CA TYR A 292 -6.78 0.10 -8.27
C TYR A 292 -6.48 0.74 -6.91
N TRP A 293 -6.75 2.05 -6.77
CA TRP A 293 -6.39 2.84 -5.59
C TRP A 293 -7.17 2.43 -4.33
N GLU A 294 -8.45 2.30 -4.50
CA GLU A 294 -9.38 1.89 -3.44
C GLU A 294 -9.08 0.45 -3.01
N SER A 295 -8.71 -0.40 -3.95
CA SER A 295 -8.33 -1.79 -3.68
C SER A 295 -7.07 -1.90 -2.83
N VAL A 296 -6.03 -1.11 -3.14
CA VAL A 296 -4.79 -1.04 -2.33
C VAL A 296 -5.10 -0.50 -0.93
N SER A 297 -5.89 0.57 -0.83
CA SER A 297 -6.27 1.19 0.43
C SER A 297 -7.07 0.23 1.32
N LEU A 298 -8.06 -0.45 0.76
CA LEU A 298 -8.86 -1.44 1.48
C LEU A 298 -7.99 -2.55 2.06
N LYS A 299 -7.11 -3.14 1.24
CA LYS A 299 -6.20 -4.20 1.70
C LYS A 299 -5.27 -3.72 2.81
N ASN A 300 -4.73 -2.51 2.71
CA ASN A 300 -3.86 -1.94 3.73
C ASN A 300 -4.61 -1.66 5.05
N LEU A 301 -5.80 -1.09 4.99
CA LEU A 301 -6.61 -0.83 6.17
C LEU A 301 -7.04 -2.14 6.87
N LEU A 302 -7.43 -3.17 6.11
CA LEU A 302 -7.74 -4.48 6.68
C LEU A 302 -6.53 -5.13 7.34
N LYS A 303 -5.35 -5.07 6.72
CA LYS A 303 -4.10 -5.56 7.33
C LYS A 303 -3.76 -4.82 8.63
N GLN A 304 -3.88 -3.49 8.65
CA GLN A 304 -3.67 -2.70 9.85
C GLN A 304 -4.67 -3.06 10.96
N LEU A 305 -5.94 -3.24 10.60
CA LEU A 305 -6.96 -3.65 11.56
C LEU A 305 -6.64 -5.03 12.15
N ILE A 306 -6.26 -6.00 11.33
CA ILE A 306 -5.83 -7.33 11.79
C ILE A 306 -4.68 -7.21 12.79
N ILE A 307 -3.61 -6.44 12.46
CA ILE A 307 -2.46 -6.24 13.35
C ILE A 307 -2.88 -5.59 14.69
N GLN A 308 -3.79 -4.60 14.65
CA GLN A 308 -4.21 -3.88 15.86
C GLN A 308 -5.17 -4.67 16.74
N THR A 309 -5.85 -5.67 16.19
CA THR A 309 -6.81 -6.51 16.91
C THR A 309 -6.29 -7.90 17.23
N ASP A 310 -5.06 -8.23 16.80
CA ASP A 310 -4.46 -9.55 17.02
C ASP A 310 -4.05 -9.75 18.49
N PRO A 311 -4.66 -10.69 19.21
CA PRO A 311 -4.27 -11.06 20.56
C PRO A 311 -3.10 -12.05 20.63
N GLY A 312 -2.39 -12.30 19.53
CA GLY A 312 -1.33 -13.30 19.40
C GLY A 312 -1.83 -14.63 18.82
N LEU A 313 -2.73 -14.58 17.85
CA LEU A 313 -3.29 -15.76 17.19
C LEU A 313 -2.27 -16.46 16.29
N ALA A 314 -2.40 -17.77 16.17
CA ALA A 314 -1.60 -18.54 15.22
C ALA A 314 -1.96 -18.15 13.78
N HIS A 315 -0.94 -17.90 12.94
CA HIS A 315 -1.14 -17.50 11.56
C HIS A 315 -0.90 -18.70 10.60
N PRO A 316 -1.76 -18.91 9.59
CA PRO A 316 -1.61 -20.05 8.66
C PRO A 316 -0.28 -20.09 7.88
N TRP A 317 0.38 -18.93 7.72
CA TRP A 317 1.65 -18.80 7.01
C TRP A 317 2.89 -18.80 7.92
N ASP A 318 2.72 -18.83 9.26
CA ASP A 318 3.85 -18.88 10.18
C ASP A 318 4.47 -20.27 10.24
N ASP A 319 5.73 -20.39 9.83
CA ASP A 319 6.48 -21.64 9.89
C ASP A 319 7.08 -21.93 11.28
N ASN A 320 7.07 -20.95 12.20
CA ASN A 320 7.86 -20.91 13.43
C ASN A 320 7.07 -21.09 14.73
N ILE A 321 5.91 -21.68 14.73
CA ILE A 321 5.29 -22.08 16.01
C ILE A 321 5.76 -23.51 16.30
N SER A 322 6.98 -23.60 16.84
CA SER A 322 7.44 -24.78 17.58
C SER A 322 6.52 -24.98 18.77
N ALA A 323 6.05 -26.19 18.97
CA ALA A 323 5.28 -26.62 20.12
C ALA A 323 6.02 -26.36 21.44
#